data_dac895be74eccd5f1672628429c924cf
#
_entry.id   dac895be74eccd5f1672628429c924cf
#
_cell.length_a   1.000
_cell.length_b   1.000
_cell.length_c   1.000
_cell.angle_alpha   90.00
_cell.angle_beta   90.00
_cell.angle_gamma   90.00
#
_symmetry.space_group_name_H-M   'P 1'
#
loop_
_entity.id
_entity.type
_entity.pdbx_description
1 polymer ?
#
loop_
_entity_poly.entity_id
_entity_poly.type
_entity_poly.pdbx_seq_one_letter_code
_entity_poly.pdbx_strand_id
1 'polypeptide(L)'
;NLDFNQNYKLSVISRIFFILGITIPFDIRDIKHDQLKINTIPLVFGVGVAKKVALTFLVIYLCIECYLNLEVFALNFIISASLCFLYSFFIISQLNNNNSDYYYSFWLESCSISLLVFLIITSILL
;
A
#
# COMPACT_ATOMS: atom_id res chain seq x y z
N ASN A 1 9.99 -19.75 -20.51
CA ASN A 1 9.39 -18.53 -21.08
C ASN A 1 7.95 -18.28 -20.60
N LEU A 2 7.14 -19.34 -20.38
CA LEU A 2 5.79 -19.20 -19.82
C LEU A 2 5.84 -18.72 -18.36
N ASP A 3 6.76 -19.25 -17.57
CA ASP A 3 6.92 -18.88 -16.15
C ASP A 3 7.36 -17.43 -15.98
N PHE A 4 8.27 -16.96 -16.82
CA PHE A 4 8.70 -15.56 -16.81
C PHE A 4 7.55 -14.60 -17.11
N ASN A 5 6.71 -14.94 -18.09
CA ASN A 5 5.56 -14.12 -18.45
C ASN A 5 4.49 -14.10 -17.34
N GLN A 6 4.26 -15.21 -16.64
CA GLN A 6 3.36 -15.27 -15.49
C GLN A 6 3.89 -14.46 -14.32
N ASN A 7 5.15 -14.60 -13.97
CA ASN A 7 5.78 -13.87 -12.88
C ASN A 7 5.77 -12.35 -13.13
N TYR A 8 6.01 -11.94 -14.38
CA TYR A 8 5.88 -10.53 -14.75
C TYR A 8 4.46 -9.99 -14.56
N LYS A 9 3.46 -10.74 -15.03
CA LYS A 9 2.04 -10.34 -14.86
C LYS A 9 1.65 -10.24 -13.39
N LEU A 10 2.05 -11.21 -12.57
CA LEU A 10 1.79 -11.17 -11.12
C LEU A 10 2.48 -10.00 -10.45
N SER A 11 3.71 -9.67 -10.85
CA SER A 11 4.42 -8.49 -10.34
C SER A 11 3.69 -7.20 -10.67
N VAL A 12 3.16 -7.06 -11.87
CA VAL A 12 2.35 -5.88 -12.25
C VAL A 12 1.07 -5.82 -11.42
N ILE A 13 0.39 -6.94 -11.24
CA ILE A 13 -0.84 -7.02 -10.43
C ILE A 13 -0.55 -6.63 -8.97
N SER A 14 0.55 -7.10 -8.39
CA SER A 14 0.91 -6.72 -7.02
C SER A 14 1.09 -5.21 -6.87
N ARG A 15 1.75 -4.57 -7.84
CA ARG A 15 1.91 -3.10 -7.83
C ARG A 15 0.59 -2.36 -7.94
N ILE A 16 -0.35 -2.86 -8.71
CA ILE A 16 -1.70 -2.29 -8.81
C ILE A 16 -2.39 -2.34 -7.44
N PHE A 17 -2.37 -3.47 -6.75
CA PHE A 17 -2.95 -3.58 -5.41
C PHE A 17 -2.28 -2.67 -4.38
N PHE A 18 -0.96 -2.52 -4.46
CA PHE A 18 -0.24 -1.58 -3.59
C PHE A 18 -0.69 -0.14 -3.81
N ILE A 19 -0.75 0.30 -5.07
CA ILE A 19 -1.20 1.65 -5.43
C ILE A 19 -2.65 1.88 -4.97
N LEU A 20 -3.54 0.95 -5.24
CA LEU A 20 -4.94 1.04 -4.80
C LEU A 20 -5.05 1.12 -3.27
N GLY A 21 -4.27 0.33 -2.56
CA GLY A 21 -4.24 0.36 -1.09
C GLY A 21 -3.80 1.70 -0.52
N ILE A 22 -2.88 2.40 -1.19
CA ILE A 22 -2.40 3.72 -0.76
C ILE A 22 -3.32 4.85 -1.23
N THR A 23 -3.97 4.72 -2.39
CA THR A 23 -4.85 5.80 -2.92
C THR A 23 -6.15 5.96 -2.14
N ILE A 24 -6.73 4.87 -1.62
CA ILE A 24 -7.97 4.95 -0.82
C ILE A 24 -7.84 5.88 0.39
N PRO A 25 -6.77 5.86 1.18
CA PRO A 25 -6.55 6.84 2.25
C PRO A 25 -6.53 8.30 1.80
N PHE A 26 -6.04 8.59 0.59
CA PHE A 26 -6.13 9.96 0.04
C PHE A 26 -7.58 10.37 -0.21
N ASP A 27 -8.42 9.43 -0.67
CA ASP A 27 -9.85 9.68 -0.82
C ASP A 27 -10.52 9.97 0.55
N ILE A 28 -10.06 9.33 1.63
CA ILE A 28 -10.52 9.63 3.00
C ILE A 28 -10.15 11.07 3.39
N ARG A 29 -8.94 11.51 3.08
CA ARG A 29 -8.51 12.88 3.30
C ARG A 29 -9.41 13.87 2.58
N ASP A 30 -9.74 13.57 1.35
CA ASP A 30 -10.42 14.50 0.44
C ASP A 30 -11.94 14.55 0.64
N ILE A 31 -12.51 13.73 1.55
CA ILE A 31 -13.95 13.74 1.87
C ILE A 31 -14.47 15.16 2.18
N LYS A 32 -13.67 15.97 2.88
CA LYS A 32 -14.07 17.34 3.24
C LYS A 32 -14.14 18.29 2.04
N HIS A 33 -13.41 17.99 0.99
CA HIS A 33 -13.26 18.86 -0.19
C HIS A 33 -14.10 18.40 -1.38
N ASP A 34 -14.36 17.09 -1.51
CA ASP A 34 -14.95 16.46 -2.70
C ASP A 34 -16.45 16.16 -2.57
N GLN A 35 -17.14 16.69 -1.57
CA GLN A 35 -18.52 16.34 -1.21
C GLN A 35 -19.55 16.43 -2.34
N LEU A 36 -19.20 16.98 -3.51
CA LEU A 36 -20.20 17.34 -4.52
C LEU A 36 -20.04 16.70 -5.92
N LYS A 37 -18.97 15.96 -6.25
CA LYS A 37 -18.75 15.59 -7.66
C LYS A 37 -18.29 14.16 -7.95
N ILE A 38 -17.71 13.41 -7.01
CA ILE A 38 -17.14 12.08 -7.30
C ILE A 38 -17.55 11.11 -6.18
N ASN A 39 -18.16 9.99 -6.56
CA ASN A 39 -18.47 8.91 -5.63
C ASN A 39 -17.21 8.08 -5.36
N THR A 40 -16.49 8.40 -4.30
CA THR A 40 -15.35 7.61 -3.83
C THR A 40 -15.79 6.53 -2.84
N ILE A 41 -14.97 5.50 -2.64
CA ILE A 41 -15.27 4.41 -1.69
C ILE A 41 -15.59 4.95 -0.29
N PRO A 42 -14.81 5.89 0.29
CA PRO A 42 -15.13 6.43 1.61
C PRO A 42 -16.45 7.19 1.67
N LEU A 43 -16.82 7.87 0.59
CA LEU A 43 -18.09 8.62 0.53
C LEU A 43 -19.30 7.70 0.45
N VAL A 44 -19.19 6.60 -0.29
CA VAL A 44 -20.30 5.66 -0.51
C VAL A 44 -20.46 4.68 0.66
N PHE A 45 -19.37 4.11 1.15
CA PHE A 45 -19.37 3.03 2.14
C PHE A 45 -18.91 3.45 3.54
N GLY A 46 -18.43 4.67 3.71
CA GLY A 46 -17.88 5.16 4.97
C GLY A 46 -16.39 4.92 5.15
N VAL A 47 -15.80 5.68 6.07
CA VAL A 47 -14.34 5.66 6.33
C VAL A 47 -13.87 4.30 6.87
N GLY A 48 -14.65 3.68 7.75
CA GLY A 48 -14.30 2.38 8.33
C GLY A 48 -14.18 1.28 7.29
N VAL A 49 -15.12 1.21 6.35
CA VAL A 49 -15.09 0.25 5.24
C VAL A 49 -13.94 0.55 4.29
N ALA A 50 -13.72 1.82 3.95
CA ALA A 50 -12.61 2.23 3.09
C ALA A 50 -11.25 1.82 3.66
N LYS A 51 -11.02 2.01 4.96
CA LYS A 51 -9.80 1.54 5.64
C LYS A 51 -9.62 0.03 5.52
N LYS A 52 -10.67 -0.75 5.75
CA LYS A 52 -10.62 -2.21 5.61
C LYS A 52 -10.29 -2.64 4.19
N VAL A 53 -10.87 -2.00 3.20
CA VAL A 53 -10.59 -2.28 1.78
C VAL A 53 -9.12 -1.94 1.45
N ALA A 54 -8.62 -0.80 1.89
CA ALA A 54 -7.23 -0.41 1.70
C ALA A 54 -6.26 -1.43 2.33
N LEU A 55 -6.52 -1.84 3.56
CA LEU A 55 -5.71 -2.84 4.25
C LEU A 55 -5.77 -4.21 3.56
N THR A 56 -6.93 -4.61 3.05
CA THR A 56 -7.09 -5.85 2.28
C THR A 56 -6.23 -5.83 1.01
N PHE A 57 -6.20 -4.72 0.28
CA PHE A 57 -5.34 -4.59 -0.89
C PHE A 57 -3.85 -4.68 -0.54
N LEU A 58 -3.43 -4.11 0.57
CA LEU A 58 -2.05 -4.25 1.04
C LEU A 58 -1.71 -5.70 1.44
N VAL A 59 -2.64 -6.44 2.03
CA VAL A 59 -2.44 -7.87 2.34
C VAL A 59 -2.29 -8.68 1.05
N ILE A 60 -3.14 -8.44 0.05
CA ILE A 60 -3.04 -9.10 -1.26
C ILE A 60 -1.68 -8.79 -1.91
N TYR A 61 -1.26 -7.52 -1.88
CA TYR A 61 0.06 -7.12 -2.36
C TYR A 61 1.17 -7.94 -1.68
N LEU A 62 1.19 -8.00 -0.36
CA LEU A 62 2.22 -8.73 0.39
C LEU A 62 2.20 -10.23 0.06
N CYS A 63 1.04 -10.84 -0.05
CA CYS A 63 0.92 -12.26 -0.40
C CYS A 63 1.51 -12.56 -1.78
N ILE A 64 1.23 -11.72 -2.78
CA ILE A 64 1.77 -11.88 -4.12
C ILE A 64 3.30 -11.70 -4.11
N GLU A 65 3.81 -10.67 -3.43
CA GLU A 65 5.25 -10.41 -3.35
C GLU A 65 6.00 -11.55 -2.64
N CYS A 66 5.45 -12.08 -1.55
CA CYS A 66 6.02 -13.25 -0.89
C CYS A 66 6.06 -14.47 -1.81
N TYR A 67 4.97 -14.74 -2.53
CA TYR A 67 4.90 -15.85 -3.46
C TYR A 67 5.95 -15.74 -4.58
N LEU A 68 6.08 -14.56 -5.18
CA LEU A 68 7.02 -14.33 -6.27
C LEU A 68 8.49 -14.46 -5.84
N ASN A 69 8.81 -14.09 -4.60
CA ASN A 69 10.18 -14.04 -4.13
C ASN A 69 10.64 -15.29 -3.37
N LEU A 70 9.73 -16.20 -3.02
CA LEU A 70 10.08 -17.48 -2.39
C LEU A 70 10.98 -18.33 -3.29
N GLU A 71 10.77 -18.30 -4.59
CA GLU A 71 11.56 -19.08 -5.56
C GLU A 71 12.94 -18.50 -5.83
N VAL A 72 13.15 -17.20 -5.62
CA VAL A 72 14.37 -16.47 -5.96
C VAL A 72 15.30 -16.24 -4.76
N PHE A 73 14.91 -16.69 -3.57
CA PHE A 73 15.68 -16.48 -2.31
C PHE A 73 16.05 -15.01 -2.03
N ALA A 74 15.23 -14.07 -2.47
CA ALA A 74 15.44 -12.65 -2.26
C ALA A 74 14.96 -12.24 -0.84
N LEU A 75 15.62 -12.75 0.20
CA LEU A 75 15.27 -12.43 1.59
C LEU A 75 15.19 -10.93 1.84
N ASN A 76 16.11 -10.15 1.28
CA ASN A 76 16.12 -8.70 1.41
C ASN A 76 14.83 -8.09 0.88
N PHE A 77 14.31 -8.58 -0.23
CA PHE A 77 13.07 -8.08 -0.82
C PHE A 77 11.85 -8.45 0.03
N ILE A 78 11.77 -9.68 0.51
CA ILE A 78 10.67 -10.13 1.39
C ILE A 78 10.64 -9.33 2.69
N ILE A 79 11.80 -9.11 3.30
CA ILE A 79 11.93 -8.30 4.52
C ILE A 79 11.49 -6.86 4.25
N SER A 80 11.95 -6.27 3.14
CA SER A 80 11.58 -4.89 2.76
C SER A 80 10.09 -4.75 2.50
N ALA A 81 9.49 -5.70 1.77
CA ALA A 81 8.05 -5.72 1.50
C ALA A 81 7.24 -5.87 2.79
N SER A 82 7.69 -6.72 3.72
CA SER A 82 7.03 -6.90 5.01
C SER A 82 7.12 -5.64 5.88
N LEU A 83 8.26 -4.97 5.91
CA LEU A 83 8.42 -3.69 6.62
C LEU A 83 7.57 -2.58 6.01
N CYS A 84 7.54 -2.50 4.68
CA CYS A 84 6.67 -1.56 3.96
C CYS A 84 5.19 -1.81 4.28
N PHE A 85 4.77 -3.06 4.31
CA PHE A 85 3.41 -3.44 4.67
C PHE A 85 3.08 -3.01 6.12
N LEU A 86 3.93 -3.34 7.09
CA LEU A 86 3.72 -2.98 8.48
C LEU A 86 3.66 -1.47 8.68
N TYR A 87 4.53 -0.74 8.02
CA TYR A 87 4.54 0.72 8.04
C TYR A 87 3.25 1.31 7.48
N SER A 88 2.85 0.88 6.28
CA SER A 88 1.62 1.34 5.64
C SER A 88 0.38 0.94 6.43
N PHE A 89 0.35 -0.28 6.99
CA PHE A 89 -0.72 -0.76 7.86
C PHE A 89 -0.89 0.13 9.09
N PHE A 90 0.22 0.45 9.75
CA PHE A 90 0.21 1.31 10.93
C PHE A 90 -0.32 2.70 10.59
N ILE A 91 0.18 3.33 9.53
CA ILE A 91 -0.26 4.67 9.10
C ILE A 91 -1.76 4.67 8.78
N ILE A 92 -2.24 3.71 7.99
CA ILE A 92 -3.64 3.63 7.59
C ILE A 92 -4.55 3.35 8.80
N SER A 93 -4.13 2.52 9.73
CA SER A 93 -4.92 2.22 10.93
C SER A 93 -5.14 3.43 11.83
N GLN A 94 -4.20 4.38 11.84
CA GLN A 94 -4.28 5.61 12.62
C GLN A 94 -5.11 6.72 11.96
N LEU A 95 -5.50 6.54 10.69
CA LEU A 95 -6.27 7.56 9.98
C LEU A 95 -7.67 7.72 10.55
N ASN A 96 -8.08 8.97 10.74
CA ASN A 96 -9.44 9.35 11.07
C ASN A 96 -9.78 10.70 10.40
N ASN A 97 -11.06 11.09 10.42
CA ASN A 97 -11.52 12.33 9.79
C ASN A 97 -10.99 13.61 10.44
N ASN A 98 -10.44 13.52 11.65
CA ASN A 98 -10.00 14.67 12.44
C ASN A 98 -8.53 15.01 12.23
N ASN A 99 -7.78 14.18 11.51
CA ASN A 99 -6.37 14.43 11.25
C ASN A 99 -6.19 15.62 10.30
N SER A 100 -5.09 16.37 10.48
CA SER A 100 -4.76 17.50 9.62
C SER A 100 -4.39 17.04 8.20
N ASP A 101 -4.60 17.89 7.19
CA ASP A 101 -4.23 17.60 5.80
C ASP A 101 -2.71 17.35 5.65
N TYR A 102 -1.88 18.04 6.45
CA TYR A 102 -0.42 17.83 6.50
C TYR A 102 -0.04 16.42 6.97
N TYR A 103 -0.75 15.90 7.98
CA TYR A 103 -0.54 14.54 8.47
C TYR A 103 -0.79 13.52 7.37
N TYR A 104 -1.93 13.63 6.68
CA TYR A 104 -2.26 12.73 5.57
C TYR A 104 -1.25 12.82 4.44
N SER A 105 -0.92 14.03 3.99
CA SER A 105 0.01 14.23 2.87
C SER A 105 1.39 13.67 3.20
N PHE A 106 1.97 14.06 4.33
CA PHE A 106 3.31 13.65 4.69
C PHE A 106 3.43 12.13 4.89
N TRP A 107 2.55 11.55 5.70
CA TRP A 107 2.65 10.13 6.06
C TRP A 107 2.22 9.20 4.94
N LEU A 108 1.18 9.53 4.19
CA LEU A 108 0.72 8.72 3.08
C LEU A 108 1.68 8.76 1.89
N GLU A 109 2.25 9.91 1.58
CA GLU A 109 3.28 10.02 0.55
C GLU A 109 4.53 9.23 0.93
N SER A 110 4.90 9.22 2.22
CA SER A 110 6.01 8.42 2.70
C SER A 110 5.80 6.91 2.52
N CYS A 111 4.55 6.43 2.55
CA CYS A 111 4.24 5.03 2.25
C CYS A 111 4.65 4.63 0.82
N SER A 112 4.50 5.54 -0.15
CA SER A 112 4.88 5.26 -1.55
C SER A 112 6.38 5.05 -1.71
N ILE A 113 7.18 5.73 -0.89
CA ILE A 113 8.64 5.70 -0.95
C ILE A 113 9.21 4.62 -0.02
N SER A 114 8.44 4.18 0.96
CA SER A 114 8.90 3.30 2.03
C SER A 114 9.52 1.99 1.52
N LEU A 115 8.97 1.40 0.47
CA LEU A 115 9.52 0.17 -0.12
C LEU A 115 10.95 0.38 -0.61
N LEU A 116 11.20 1.49 -1.32
CA LEU A 116 12.53 1.82 -1.80
C LEU A 116 13.51 2.04 -0.65
N VAL A 117 13.09 2.80 0.36
CA VAL A 117 13.91 3.08 1.54
C VAL A 117 14.28 1.77 2.27
N PHE A 118 13.32 0.91 2.51
CA PHE A 118 13.57 -0.38 3.17
C PHE A 118 14.44 -1.31 2.33
N LEU A 119 14.31 -1.30 0.99
CA LEU A 119 15.20 -2.05 0.10
C LEU A 119 16.66 -1.57 0.22
N ILE A 120 16.87 -0.26 0.26
CA ILE A 120 18.22 0.29 0.44
C ILE A 120 18.78 -0.10 1.80
N ILE A 121 18.01 0.05 2.86
CA ILE A 121 18.43 -0.28 4.22
C ILE A 121 18.80 -1.77 4.33
N THR A 122 17.94 -2.65 3.84
CA THR A 122 18.21 -4.10 3.91
C THR A 122 19.39 -4.52 3.06
N SER A 123 19.62 -3.87 1.91
CA SER A 123 20.78 -4.15 1.07
C SER A 123 22.11 -3.73 1.72
N ILE A 124 22.08 -2.72 2.57
CA ILE A 124 23.27 -2.27 3.32
C ILE A 124 23.53 -3.16 4.54
N LEU A 125 22.46 -3.58 5.23
CA LEU A 125 22.57 -4.33 6.48
C LEU A 125 22.78 -5.83 6.27
N LEU A 126 22.32 -6.38 5.18
CA LEU A 126 22.43 -7.79 4.80
C LEU A 126 23.38 -7.98 3.63
#